data_e11f307fd9911041ef175d9d0fb0bacb
#
_entry.id   e11f307fd9911041ef175d9d0fb0bacb
#
_cell.length_a   1.000
_cell.length_b   1.000
_cell.length_c   1.000
_cell.angle_alpha   90.00
_cell.angle_beta   90.00
_cell.angle_gamma   90.00
#
_symmetry.space_group_name_H-M   'P 1'
#
loop_
_entity.id
_entity.type
_entity.pdbx_description
1 polymer ?
#
loop_
_entity_poly.entity_id
_entity_poly.type
_entity_poly.pdbx_seq_one_letter_code
_entity_poly.pdbx_strand_id
1 'polypeptide(L)'
;MPEHDHRAVEETAVHSGEPSARTDANTPAMSNLDSVPAEPLTASARNPQTTPALDEPVTWPSKVFDPHHPPADELINECVHCGFCLPTCPTYLLWHEEMDSPRGRIYLMKMGLEGEVDRMDDTYVRHFDQCLGCMACVSACPSGVKYDRLIESTRAQLERHYQRPLLDRLFRALIFSVFPYPARLRALLLPMWLYQRSGLRWLLHRLGLLKLLPKQLQAMEALLPEVSLRTIFSSPLPERVLPQGKPRLKVGLILGCVQRTLFAEVNAATVRVLAAEGCEVVIPRLQGCCGALSMHAGREREGLRFARRMIRAFEREQVDRIAVNAAGCGSNLKDYGVLLRDDRRYAERARRFSEKCKDVTEILAELEPQAERHPLPLRVAYHDSCHLQHAMGVRSEPRKLLAGIPELEVLEVAEAAICCGSAGIYNLVEPVPAGQLGERKARNVSATKPDVVVSGNPGCLLQIESSLARIGKPVPTMHTVQLLDASLSGTWGKG
;
A
#
# COMPACT_ATOMS: atom_id res chain seq x y z
N MET A 1 36.95 44.36 -29.61
CA MET A 1 36.75 44.64 -31.04
C MET A 1 37.54 43.69 -31.89
N PRO A 2 37.01 43.03 -32.96
CA PRO A 2 35.84 43.39 -33.78
C PRO A 2 34.68 42.41 -33.54
N GLU A 3 33.43 42.73 -33.61
CA GLU A 3 32.50 43.21 -34.67
C GLU A 3 32.03 42.15 -35.65
N HIS A 4 30.69 41.99 -35.61
CA HIS A 4 29.71 41.60 -36.64
C HIS A 4 29.62 40.15 -37.12
N ASP A 5 28.46 39.49 -37.00
CA ASP A 5 27.48 39.56 -38.08
C ASP A 5 26.07 39.13 -37.61
N HIS A 6 25.07 39.94 -38.01
CA HIS A 6 23.64 39.68 -37.90
C HIS A 6 23.17 38.90 -39.10
N ARG A 7 22.42 37.80 -38.89
CA ARG A 7 21.47 37.30 -39.88
C ARG A 7 20.11 37.07 -39.26
N ALA A 8 19.18 37.90 -39.65
CA ALA A 8 17.76 37.73 -39.53
C ALA A 8 17.28 36.52 -40.36
N VAL A 9 16.40 35.72 -39.81
CA VAL A 9 15.62 34.77 -40.57
C VAL A 9 14.12 35.05 -40.33
N GLU A 10 13.44 35.19 -41.45
CA GLU A 10 12.10 35.63 -41.67
C GLU A 10 11.00 34.87 -40.89
N GLU A 11 10.05 35.64 -40.40
CA GLU A 11 8.69 35.19 -39.99
C GLU A 11 7.92 34.72 -41.24
N THR A 12 7.53 33.48 -41.29
CA THR A 12 6.45 33.02 -42.17
C THR A 12 5.16 32.82 -41.38
N ALA A 13 4.25 33.71 -41.58
CA ALA A 13 2.85 33.64 -41.16
C ALA A 13 2.14 32.42 -41.76
N VAL A 14 1.58 31.56 -40.93
CA VAL A 14 0.67 30.51 -41.38
C VAL A 14 -0.77 30.87 -40.99
N HIS A 15 -1.59 30.97 -42.01
CA HIS A 15 -3.00 31.29 -41.98
C HIS A 15 -3.83 30.38 -41.07
N SER A 16 -4.70 31.00 -40.30
CA SER A 16 -5.89 30.44 -39.67
C SER A 16 -6.91 30.01 -40.73
N GLY A 17 -7.13 28.69 -40.83
CA GLY A 17 -8.21 28.10 -41.62
C GLY A 17 -9.21 27.38 -40.73
N GLU A 18 -10.39 27.94 -40.55
CA GLU A 18 -11.54 27.24 -39.96
C GLU A 18 -12.02 26.13 -40.90
N PRO A 19 -12.38 24.92 -40.42
CA PRO A 19 -13.10 23.96 -41.25
C PRO A 19 -14.63 24.19 -41.10
N SER A 20 -15.24 24.55 -42.19
CA SER A 20 -16.70 24.62 -42.43
C SER A 20 -17.32 23.22 -42.22
N ALA A 21 -18.48 23.24 -41.53
CA ALA A 21 -19.39 22.12 -41.41
C ALA A 21 -19.92 21.69 -42.78
N ARG A 22 -19.68 20.45 -43.19
CA ARG A 22 -20.47 19.78 -44.23
C ARG A 22 -21.37 18.76 -43.57
N THR A 23 -22.67 19.04 -43.67
CA THR A 23 -23.77 18.11 -43.43
C THR A 23 -23.88 17.18 -44.62
N ASP A 24 -23.52 15.90 -44.47
CA ASP A 24 -23.95 14.85 -45.39
C ASP A 24 -24.97 13.96 -44.69
N ALA A 25 -26.21 14.15 -45.12
CA ALA A 25 -27.36 13.32 -44.82
C ALA A 25 -27.25 12.05 -45.69
N ASN A 26 -26.94 10.89 -45.10
CA ASN A 26 -27.37 9.59 -45.64
C ASN A 26 -27.26 8.51 -44.56
N THR A 27 -28.32 8.37 -43.74
CA THR A 27 -28.53 7.22 -42.87
C THR A 27 -29.65 6.40 -43.51
N PRO A 28 -29.35 5.14 -43.97
CA PRO A 28 -30.46 4.27 -44.36
C PRO A 28 -31.24 3.80 -43.15
N ALA A 29 -32.55 3.95 -43.21
CA ALA A 29 -33.52 3.44 -42.26
C ALA A 29 -33.44 1.90 -42.22
N MET A 30 -33.12 1.36 -41.04
CA MET A 30 -33.34 -0.06 -40.74
C MET A 30 -34.78 -0.22 -40.23
N SER A 31 -35.66 -0.58 -41.12
CA SER A 31 -36.96 -1.15 -40.82
C SER A 31 -36.87 -2.67 -40.95
N ASN A 32 -37.54 -3.37 -40.05
CA ASN A 32 -37.86 -4.79 -40.02
C ASN A 32 -36.78 -5.73 -39.46
N LEU A 33 -36.82 -5.92 -38.14
CA LEU A 33 -36.47 -7.21 -37.52
C LEU A 33 -37.80 -7.87 -37.08
N ASP A 34 -38.31 -8.71 -37.98
CA ASP A 34 -39.41 -9.61 -37.70
C ASP A 34 -39.02 -10.60 -36.60
N SER A 35 -40.01 -10.80 -35.76
CA SER A 35 -40.06 -11.70 -34.62
C SER A 35 -39.61 -13.13 -34.97
N VAL A 36 -38.50 -13.58 -34.36
CA VAL A 36 -38.14 -15.01 -34.26
C VAL A 36 -38.86 -15.58 -33.04
N PRO A 37 -39.68 -16.66 -33.16
CA PRO A 37 -40.31 -17.28 -32.01
C PRO A 37 -39.25 -17.93 -31.11
N ALA A 38 -39.29 -17.66 -29.81
CA ALA A 38 -38.49 -18.36 -28.81
C ALA A 38 -38.99 -19.79 -28.67
N GLU A 39 -38.21 -20.76 -29.13
CA GLU A 39 -38.42 -22.16 -28.77
C GLU A 39 -38.11 -22.37 -27.28
N PRO A 40 -38.93 -23.12 -26.53
CA PRO A 40 -38.64 -23.38 -25.13
C PRO A 40 -37.47 -24.37 -25.04
N LEU A 41 -36.40 -23.96 -24.35
CA LEU A 41 -35.31 -24.83 -23.94
C LEU A 41 -35.86 -25.93 -23.05
N THR A 42 -36.08 -27.11 -23.61
CA THR A 42 -36.42 -28.32 -22.87
C THR A 42 -35.23 -28.68 -21.98
N ALA A 43 -35.45 -28.58 -20.66
CA ALA A 43 -34.50 -29.06 -19.66
C ALA A 43 -34.25 -30.56 -19.91
N SER A 44 -33.06 -30.86 -20.45
CA SER A 44 -32.57 -32.24 -20.52
C SER A 44 -32.43 -32.77 -19.10
N ALA A 45 -33.31 -33.68 -18.72
CA ALA A 45 -33.27 -34.41 -17.46
C ALA A 45 -31.91 -35.11 -17.33
N ARG A 46 -31.07 -34.64 -16.42
CA ARG A 46 -29.85 -35.36 -16.01
C ARG A 46 -30.30 -36.66 -15.33
N ASN A 47 -29.86 -37.75 -15.92
CA ASN A 47 -30.02 -39.11 -15.39
C ASN A 47 -29.35 -39.20 -14.00
N PRO A 48 -30.05 -39.57 -12.90
CA PRO A 48 -29.48 -39.57 -11.54
C PRO A 48 -28.75 -40.87 -11.19
N GLN A 49 -28.14 -41.55 -12.15
CA GLN A 49 -27.43 -42.81 -11.88
C GLN A 49 -26.05 -42.85 -12.53
N THR A 50 -25.14 -42.06 -12.05
CA THR A 50 -23.69 -42.37 -11.98
C THR A 50 -23.08 -41.55 -10.88
N THR A 51 -23.17 -42.05 -9.65
CA THR A 51 -22.24 -41.71 -8.59
C THR A 51 -20.86 -42.22 -9.04
N PRO A 52 -19.85 -41.35 -9.24
CA PRO A 52 -18.49 -41.83 -9.47
C PRO A 52 -18.04 -42.60 -8.22
N ALA A 53 -17.44 -43.75 -8.42
CA ALA A 53 -16.84 -44.54 -7.36
C ALA A 53 -15.85 -43.68 -6.56
N LEU A 54 -15.99 -43.68 -5.24
CA LEU A 54 -15.23 -42.89 -4.26
C LEU A 54 -13.79 -43.39 -4.03
N ASP A 55 -13.14 -44.05 -4.99
CA ASP A 55 -11.87 -44.76 -4.78
C ASP A 55 -10.75 -44.44 -5.78
N GLU A 56 -10.86 -43.41 -6.63
CA GLU A 56 -9.66 -42.90 -7.29
C GLU A 56 -9.09 -41.74 -6.46
N PRO A 57 -7.79 -41.81 -6.05
CA PRO A 57 -7.15 -40.68 -5.40
C PRO A 57 -7.19 -39.50 -6.36
N VAL A 58 -7.86 -38.42 -5.98
CA VAL A 58 -7.86 -37.17 -6.72
C VAL A 58 -6.40 -36.74 -6.85
N THR A 59 -5.79 -37.01 -7.99
CA THR A 59 -4.42 -36.60 -8.28
C THR A 59 -4.40 -35.10 -8.41
N TRP A 60 -3.70 -34.41 -7.49
CA TRP A 60 -3.50 -32.98 -7.55
C TRP A 60 -2.70 -32.63 -8.81
N PRO A 61 -3.23 -31.88 -9.79
CA PRO A 61 -2.59 -31.72 -11.09
C PRO A 61 -1.35 -30.81 -11.02
N SER A 62 -1.30 -29.89 -10.06
CA SER A 62 -0.22 -28.92 -9.95
C SER A 62 1.10 -29.56 -9.51
N LYS A 63 2.18 -29.21 -10.21
CA LYS A 63 3.56 -29.58 -9.85
C LYS A 63 4.25 -28.49 -9.01
N VAL A 64 3.69 -27.28 -8.98
CA VAL A 64 4.29 -26.11 -8.34
C VAL A 64 3.53 -25.63 -7.10
N PHE A 65 2.23 -25.92 -6.99
CA PHE A 65 1.42 -25.58 -5.83
C PHE A 65 1.03 -26.82 -5.03
N ASP A 66 1.04 -26.72 -3.72
CA ASP A 66 0.49 -27.74 -2.82
C ASP A 66 -1.02 -27.49 -2.55
N PRO A 67 -1.78 -28.47 -2.00
CA PRO A 67 -3.19 -28.30 -1.71
C PRO A 67 -3.51 -27.34 -0.56
N HIS A 68 -2.50 -26.81 0.17
CA HIS A 68 -2.74 -25.91 1.27
C HIS A 68 -2.83 -24.45 0.79
N HIS A 69 -4.03 -23.95 0.63
CA HIS A 69 -4.35 -22.60 0.20
C HIS A 69 -3.66 -22.19 -1.12
N PRO A 70 -3.84 -22.95 -2.22
CA PRO A 70 -3.38 -22.51 -3.54
C PRO A 70 -4.19 -21.29 -4.01
N PRO A 71 -3.76 -20.61 -5.09
CA PRO A 71 -4.63 -19.65 -5.78
C PRO A 71 -5.96 -20.32 -6.13
N ALA A 72 -7.08 -19.69 -5.75
CA ALA A 72 -8.40 -20.28 -5.94
C ALA A 72 -8.81 -20.25 -7.43
N ASP A 73 -9.14 -21.40 -8.00
CA ASP A 73 -9.54 -21.55 -9.40
C ASP A 73 -10.76 -20.70 -9.74
N GLU A 74 -11.73 -20.63 -8.82
CA GLU A 74 -12.94 -19.84 -8.99
C GLU A 74 -12.60 -18.35 -9.20
N LEU A 75 -11.63 -17.81 -8.44
CA LEU A 75 -11.21 -16.41 -8.56
C LEU A 75 -10.38 -16.16 -9.84
N ILE A 76 -9.62 -17.14 -10.29
CA ILE A 76 -8.88 -17.09 -11.56
C ILE A 76 -9.86 -16.99 -12.73
N ASN A 77 -10.91 -17.82 -12.72
CA ASN A 77 -11.91 -17.91 -13.79
C ASN A 77 -12.86 -16.69 -13.85
N GLU A 78 -12.88 -15.82 -12.80
CA GLU A 78 -13.56 -14.52 -12.87
C GLU A 78 -12.86 -13.54 -13.83
N CYS A 79 -11.59 -13.80 -14.20
CA CYS A 79 -10.83 -12.90 -15.06
C CYS A 79 -11.16 -13.13 -16.55
N VAL A 80 -11.82 -12.15 -17.17
CA VAL A 80 -12.17 -12.14 -18.61
C VAL A 80 -11.10 -11.50 -19.48
N HIS A 81 -9.91 -11.26 -18.97
CA HIS A 81 -8.74 -10.69 -19.68
C HIS A 81 -9.00 -9.35 -20.40
N CYS A 82 -9.97 -8.54 -19.97
CA CYS A 82 -10.38 -7.28 -20.63
C CYS A 82 -9.31 -6.17 -20.67
N GLY A 83 -8.29 -6.23 -19.80
CA GLY A 83 -7.17 -5.28 -19.80
C GLY A 83 -7.36 -3.99 -18.98
N PHE A 84 -8.51 -3.75 -18.35
CA PHE A 84 -8.72 -2.56 -17.51
C PHE A 84 -7.72 -2.40 -16.36
N CYS A 85 -7.09 -3.49 -15.92
CA CYS A 85 -6.06 -3.48 -14.89
C CYS A 85 -4.68 -3.00 -15.39
N LEU A 86 -4.43 -2.98 -16.70
CA LEU A 86 -3.11 -2.66 -17.27
C LEU A 86 -2.65 -1.23 -16.97
N PRO A 87 -3.45 -0.18 -17.25
CA PRO A 87 -3.04 1.20 -17.01
C PRO A 87 -2.90 1.55 -15.52
N THR A 88 -3.40 0.71 -14.62
CA THR A 88 -3.28 0.91 -13.17
C THR A 88 -2.11 0.14 -12.55
N CYS A 89 -1.51 -0.79 -13.30
CA CYS A 89 -0.44 -1.66 -12.79
C CYS A 89 0.93 -0.98 -12.89
N PRO A 90 1.62 -0.71 -11.75
CA PRO A 90 2.91 -0.03 -11.77
C PRO A 90 3.99 -0.80 -12.56
N THR A 91 4.02 -2.13 -12.47
CA THR A 91 5.02 -2.95 -13.17
C THR A 91 4.76 -3.01 -14.67
N TYR A 92 3.50 -3.09 -15.08
CA TYR A 92 3.14 -2.98 -16.49
C TYR A 92 3.50 -1.61 -17.08
N LEU A 93 3.26 -0.52 -16.32
CA LEU A 93 3.63 0.84 -16.76
C LEU A 93 5.14 1.07 -16.86
N LEU A 94 5.96 0.28 -16.16
CA LEU A 94 7.42 0.34 -16.28
C LEU A 94 7.97 -0.44 -17.46
N TRP A 95 7.43 -1.63 -17.72
CA TRP A 95 8.07 -2.60 -18.63
C TRP A 95 7.24 -2.99 -19.83
N HIS A 96 5.94 -2.72 -19.82
CA HIS A 96 4.98 -3.17 -20.84
C HIS A 96 5.02 -4.68 -21.11
N GLU A 97 5.49 -5.46 -20.10
CA GLU A 97 5.55 -6.90 -20.13
C GLU A 97 4.23 -7.49 -19.64
N GLU A 98 3.60 -8.33 -20.49
CA GLU A 98 2.27 -8.88 -20.17
C GLU A 98 2.29 -9.75 -18.90
N MET A 99 3.33 -10.59 -18.72
CA MET A 99 3.45 -11.46 -17.54
C MET A 99 3.66 -10.67 -16.25
N ASP A 100 4.07 -9.39 -16.32
CA ASP A 100 4.18 -8.48 -15.19
C ASP A 100 2.92 -7.64 -14.98
N SER A 101 1.85 -7.92 -15.72
CA SER A 101 0.51 -7.37 -15.53
C SER A 101 -0.33 -8.22 -14.57
N PRO A 102 -1.43 -7.69 -14.01
CA PRO A 102 -2.32 -8.49 -13.15
C PRO A 102 -2.94 -9.68 -13.88
N ARG A 103 -3.45 -9.47 -15.10
CA ARG A 103 -4.06 -10.56 -15.89
C ARG A 103 -3.04 -11.58 -16.33
N GLY A 104 -1.82 -11.16 -16.70
CA GLY A 104 -0.72 -12.07 -17.03
C GLY A 104 -0.30 -12.93 -15.84
N ARG A 105 -0.22 -12.34 -14.64
CA ARG A 105 0.04 -13.10 -13.42
C ARG A 105 -1.09 -14.08 -13.07
N ILE A 106 -2.37 -13.73 -13.31
CA ILE A 106 -3.51 -14.65 -13.16
C ILE A 106 -3.34 -15.83 -14.15
N TYR A 107 -2.94 -15.56 -15.38
CA TYR A 107 -2.67 -16.60 -16.36
C TYR A 107 -1.53 -17.54 -15.90
N LEU A 108 -0.44 -16.99 -15.35
CA LEU A 108 0.65 -17.81 -14.78
C LEU A 108 0.17 -18.67 -13.59
N MET A 109 -0.72 -18.13 -12.73
CA MET A 109 -1.32 -18.89 -11.63
C MET A 109 -2.15 -20.06 -12.19
N LYS A 110 -2.94 -19.82 -13.23
CA LYS A 110 -3.75 -20.85 -13.92
C LYS A 110 -2.86 -21.97 -14.46
N MET A 111 -1.85 -21.64 -15.26
CA MET A 111 -0.88 -22.62 -15.78
C MET A 111 -0.23 -23.44 -14.65
N GLY A 112 0.10 -22.79 -13.53
CA GLY A 112 0.64 -23.47 -12.35
C GLY A 112 -0.33 -24.46 -11.72
N LEU A 113 -1.63 -24.13 -11.63
CA LEU A 113 -2.66 -25.03 -11.11
C LEU A 113 -2.93 -26.22 -12.05
N GLU A 114 -2.98 -25.99 -13.36
CA GLU A 114 -3.28 -27.00 -14.39
C GLU A 114 -2.10 -27.95 -14.65
N GLY A 115 -0.94 -27.72 -13.98
CA GLY A 115 0.25 -28.57 -14.11
C GLY A 115 1.07 -28.33 -15.36
N GLU A 116 0.83 -27.24 -16.09
CA GLU A 116 1.58 -26.83 -17.27
C GLU A 116 2.97 -26.26 -16.92
N VAL A 117 3.15 -25.84 -15.66
CA VAL A 117 4.45 -25.40 -15.14
C VAL A 117 5.10 -26.53 -14.39
N ASP A 118 6.26 -27.00 -14.89
CA ASP A 118 6.95 -28.17 -14.30
C ASP A 118 7.63 -27.86 -12.98
N ARG A 119 8.10 -26.63 -12.77
CA ARG A 119 8.81 -26.21 -11.56
C ARG A 119 8.72 -24.70 -11.36
N MET A 120 8.83 -24.27 -10.09
CA MET A 120 9.04 -22.88 -9.74
C MET A 120 10.51 -22.50 -10.01
N ASP A 121 10.81 -22.01 -11.19
CA ASP A 121 12.14 -21.46 -11.51
C ASP A 121 12.20 -19.94 -11.25
N ASP A 122 13.40 -19.37 -11.42
CA ASP A 122 13.66 -17.95 -11.18
C ASP A 122 12.78 -17.04 -12.08
N THR A 123 12.46 -17.48 -13.30
CA THR A 123 11.64 -16.70 -14.24
C THR A 123 10.20 -16.64 -13.79
N TYR A 124 9.60 -17.78 -13.44
CA TYR A 124 8.24 -17.86 -12.94
C TYR A 124 8.06 -17.05 -11.65
N VAL A 125 8.97 -17.24 -10.68
CA VAL A 125 8.92 -16.58 -9.38
C VAL A 125 9.09 -15.06 -9.49
N ARG A 126 9.97 -14.60 -10.40
CA ARG A 126 10.25 -13.19 -10.63
C ARG A 126 8.99 -12.38 -10.92
N HIS A 127 8.07 -12.88 -11.75
CA HIS A 127 6.84 -12.17 -12.09
C HIS A 127 5.97 -11.90 -10.88
N PHE A 128 5.94 -12.78 -9.88
CA PHE A 128 5.20 -12.58 -8.64
C PHE A 128 5.97 -11.73 -7.62
N ASP A 129 7.29 -11.86 -7.55
CA ASP A 129 8.13 -11.01 -6.69
C ASP A 129 8.09 -9.54 -7.13
N GLN A 130 8.03 -9.28 -8.43
CA GLN A 130 7.91 -7.94 -9.01
C GLN A 130 6.55 -7.29 -8.77
N CYS A 131 5.51 -8.03 -8.43
CA CYS A 131 4.22 -7.42 -8.04
C CYS A 131 4.36 -6.62 -6.76
N LEU A 132 3.92 -5.36 -6.75
CA LEU A 132 3.94 -4.52 -5.53
C LEU A 132 2.85 -4.89 -4.53
N GLY A 133 1.82 -5.63 -4.94
CA GLY A 133 0.66 -5.87 -4.08
C GLY A 133 -0.09 -4.58 -3.74
N CYS A 134 -0.11 -3.60 -4.64
CA CYS A 134 -0.71 -2.28 -4.41
C CYS A 134 -2.25 -2.26 -4.52
N MET A 135 -2.85 -3.33 -5.00
CA MET A 135 -4.30 -3.56 -5.16
C MET A 135 -5.02 -2.58 -6.12
N ALA A 136 -4.30 -1.77 -6.90
CA ALA A 136 -4.91 -0.87 -7.87
C ALA A 136 -5.71 -1.63 -8.95
N CYS A 137 -5.27 -2.82 -9.31
CA CYS A 137 -5.99 -3.71 -10.23
C CYS A 137 -7.32 -4.23 -9.66
N VAL A 138 -7.44 -4.39 -8.33
CA VAL A 138 -8.69 -4.82 -7.69
C VAL A 138 -9.78 -3.76 -7.86
N SER A 139 -9.44 -2.50 -7.56
CA SER A 139 -10.39 -1.39 -7.69
C SER A 139 -10.70 -0.99 -9.15
N ALA A 140 -9.83 -1.39 -10.09
CA ALA A 140 -10.03 -1.13 -11.52
C ALA A 140 -10.77 -2.25 -12.26
N CYS A 141 -10.96 -3.41 -11.62
CA CYS A 141 -11.53 -4.59 -12.28
C CYS A 141 -13.07 -4.50 -12.34
N PRO A 142 -13.68 -4.45 -13.55
CA PRO A 142 -15.13 -4.44 -13.68
C PRO A 142 -15.77 -5.79 -13.32
N SER A 143 -15.03 -6.90 -13.47
CA SER A 143 -15.48 -8.24 -13.07
C SER A 143 -15.34 -8.51 -11.57
N GLY A 144 -14.71 -7.60 -10.82
CA GLY A 144 -14.57 -7.74 -9.36
C GLY A 144 -13.57 -8.78 -8.89
N VAL A 145 -12.64 -9.22 -9.76
CA VAL A 145 -11.62 -10.23 -9.43
C VAL A 145 -10.86 -9.87 -8.15
N LYS A 146 -10.84 -10.78 -7.20
CA LYS A 146 -10.14 -10.64 -5.91
C LYS A 146 -8.65 -10.98 -6.06
N TYR A 147 -7.94 -10.16 -6.83
CA TYR A 147 -6.51 -10.35 -7.09
C TYR A 147 -5.65 -10.32 -5.82
N ASP A 148 -6.07 -9.58 -4.79
CA ASP A 148 -5.46 -9.58 -3.47
C ASP A 148 -5.34 -11.00 -2.90
N ARG A 149 -6.40 -11.80 -3.00
CA ARG A 149 -6.43 -13.19 -2.53
C ARG A 149 -5.53 -14.09 -3.36
N LEU A 150 -5.55 -13.91 -4.67
CA LEU A 150 -4.74 -14.68 -5.60
C LEU A 150 -3.25 -14.47 -5.36
N ILE A 151 -2.79 -13.20 -5.27
CA ILE A 151 -1.36 -12.90 -5.09
C ILE A 151 -0.83 -13.30 -3.72
N GLU A 152 -1.63 -13.18 -2.65
CA GLU A 152 -1.22 -13.58 -1.31
C GLU A 152 -1.10 -15.11 -1.18
N SER A 153 -2.06 -15.86 -1.72
CA SER A 153 -1.99 -17.32 -1.79
C SER A 153 -0.77 -17.77 -2.61
N THR A 154 -0.55 -17.17 -3.79
CA THR A 154 0.61 -17.49 -4.64
C THR A 154 1.92 -17.24 -3.90
N ARG A 155 2.08 -16.09 -3.23
CA ARG A 155 3.30 -15.79 -2.46
C ARG A 155 3.54 -16.76 -1.32
N ALA A 156 2.48 -17.24 -0.66
CA ALA A 156 2.60 -18.26 0.38
C ALA A 156 3.11 -19.59 -0.20
N GLN A 157 2.66 -19.96 -1.40
CA GLN A 157 3.14 -21.14 -2.13
C GLN A 157 4.62 -20.96 -2.54
N LEU A 158 4.98 -19.78 -3.10
CA LEU A 158 6.36 -19.48 -3.48
C LEU A 158 7.32 -19.58 -2.28
N GLU A 159 6.94 -19.00 -1.13
CA GLU A 159 7.79 -19.02 0.06
C GLU A 159 7.97 -20.45 0.64
N ARG A 160 7.02 -21.37 0.35
CA ARG A 160 7.13 -22.78 0.77
C ARG A 160 7.96 -23.63 -0.17
N HIS A 161 7.88 -23.40 -1.47
CA HIS A 161 8.40 -24.32 -2.48
C HIS A 161 9.62 -23.81 -3.24
N TYR A 162 9.82 -22.50 -3.36
CA TYR A 162 10.96 -21.93 -4.06
C TYR A 162 12.16 -21.73 -3.15
N GLN A 163 13.31 -22.24 -3.58
CA GLN A 163 14.59 -22.10 -2.87
C GLN A 163 15.32 -20.84 -3.35
N ARG A 164 15.13 -19.75 -2.62
CA ARG A 164 15.80 -18.48 -2.91
C ARG A 164 17.33 -18.59 -2.79
N PRO A 165 18.09 -17.80 -3.58
CA PRO A 165 19.53 -17.68 -3.43
C PRO A 165 19.94 -17.31 -1.99
N LEU A 166 21.12 -17.79 -1.54
CA LEU A 166 21.55 -17.62 -0.15
C LEU A 166 21.57 -16.18 0.33
N LEU A 167 22.07 -15.24 -0.50
CA LEU A 167 22.13 -13.82 -0.13
C LEU A 167 20.74 -13.21 0.04
N ASP A 168 19.78 -13.54 -0.83
CA ASP A 168 18.38 -13.09 -0.69
C ASP A 168 17.75 -13.66 0.58
N ARG A 169 17.99 -14.94 0.87
CA ARG A 169 17.52 -15.58 2.12
C ARG A 169 18.07 -14.89 3.36
N LEU A 170 19.36 -14.58 3.39
CA LEU A 170 19.99 -13.89 4.52
C LEU A 170 19.47 -12.46 4.68
N PHE A 171 19.32 -11.74 3.58
CA PHE A 171 18.79 -10.38 3.60
C PHE A 171 17.33 -10.34 4.08
N ARG A 172 16.47 -11.21 3.55
CA ARG A 172 15.07 -11.36 4.01
C ARG A 172 15.03 -11.81 5.49
N ALA A 173 15.89 -12.76 5.90
CA ALA A 173 15.96 -13.18 7.29
C ALA A 173 16.33 -12.01 8.23
N LEU A 174 17.26 -11.14 7.84
CA LEU A 174 17.60 -9.92 8.58
C LEU A 174 16.37 -9.01 8.72
N ILE A 175 15.68 -8.70 7.63
CA ILE A 175 14.48 -7.84 7.64
C ILE A 175 13.42 -8.39 8.58
N PHE A 176 13.02 -9.66 8.41
CA PHE A 176 11.97 -10.29 9.21
C PHE A 176 12.38 -10.59 10.65
N SER A 177 13.68 -10.66 10.95
CA SER A 177 14.14 -10.77 12.33
C SER A 177 14.16 -9.44 13.09
N VAL A 178 14.15 -8.30 12.39
CA VAL A 178 14.28 -6.98 13.00
C VAL A 178 12.99 -6.18 12.93
N PHE A 179 12.44 -5.94 11.74
CA PHE A 179 11.34 -4.98 11.53
C PHE A 179 10.04 -5.30 12.28
N PRO A 180 9.58 -6.57 12.37
CA PRO A 180 8.38 -6.91 13.14
C PRO A 180 8.54 -6.79 14.66
N TYR A 181 9.78 -6.61 15.15
CA TYR A 181 10.11 -6.62 16.58
C TYR A 181 10.59 -5.25 17.07
N PRO A 182 9.70 -4.42 17.65
CA PRO A 182 10.03 -3.04 18.06
C PRO A 182 11.24 -2.92 18.97
N ALA A 183 11.46 -3.89 19.87
CA ALA A 183 12.62 -3.86 20.78
C ALA A 183 13.95 -4.02 20.02
N ARG A 184 13.99 -4.91 19.00
CA ARG A 184 15.18 -5.11 18.16
C ARG A 184 15.45 -3.90 17.28
N LEU A 185 14.37 -3.33 16.67
CA LEU A 185 14.48 -2.12 15.86
C LEU A 185 14.94 -0.94 16.71
N ARG A 186 14.42 -0.80 17.94
CA ARG A 186 14.85 0.26 18.87
C ARG A 186 16.34 0.13 19.24
N ALA A 187 16.84 -1.09 19.42
CA ALA A 187 18.27 -1.32 19.69
C ALA A 187 19.18 -0.83 18.56
N LEU A 188 18.68 -0.74 17.33
CA LEU A 188 19.41 -0.21 16.18
C LEU A 188 19.40 1.31 16.08
N LEU A 189 18.55 2.02 16.83
CA LEU A 189 18.47 3.48 16.73
C LEU A 189 19.76 4.16 17.15
N LEU A 190 20.42 3.68 18.22
CA LEU A 190 21.68 4.28 18.70
C LEU A 190 22.82 4.09 17.68
N PRO A 191 23.10 2.89 17.16
CA PRO A 191 24.08 2.72 16.06
C PRO A 191 23.73 3.56 14.81
N MET A 192 22.44 3.65 14.44
CA MET A 192 22.01 4.49 13.32
C MET A 192 22.31 5.96 13.55
N TRP A 193 22.01 6.47 14.74
CA TRP A 193 22.31 7.84 15.12
C TRP A 193 23.81 8.13 15.10
N LEU A 194 24.62 7.23 15.67
CA LEU A 194 26.08 7.33 15.63
C LEU A 194 26.60 7.35 14.18
N TYR A 195 26.11 6.46 13.33
CA TYR A 195 26.46 6.43 11.91
C TYR A 195 26.15 7.78 11.21
N GLN A 196 24.99 8.35 11.49
CA GLN A 196 24.56 9.62 10.87
C GLN A 196 25.34 10.83 11.41
N ARG A 197 25.71 10.83 12.72
CA ARG A 197 26.33 12.00 13.39
C ARG A 197 27.86 11.98 13.45
N SER A 198 28.51 10.82 13.36
CA SER A 198 29.97 10.70 13.44
C SER A 198 30.72 11.19 12.21
N GLY A 199 30.04 11.63 11.16
CA GLY A 199 30.67 11.94 9.86
C GLY A 199 30.99 10.69 9.03
N LEU A 200 30.80 9.47 9.57
CA LEU A 200 31.05 8.22 8.85
C LEU A 200 30.19 8.11 7.60
N ARG A 201 28.90 8.49 7.68
CA ARG A 201 28.00 8.53 6.53
C ARG A 201 28.57 9.42 5.42
N TRP A 202 28.98 10.63 5.75
CA TRP A 202 29.57 11.57 4.81
C TRP A 202 30.86 11.02 4.18
N LEU A 203 31.74 10.42 5.00
CA LEU A 203 33.00 9.83 4.54
C LEU A 203 32.77 8.69 3.54
N LEU A 204 31.86 7.77 3.84
CA LEU A 204 31.52 6.63 2.98
C LEU A 204 30.89 7.09 1.65
N HIS A 205 30.03 8.11 1.68
CA HIS A 205 29.49 8.74 0.46
C HIS A 205 30.59 9.40 -0.37
N ARG A 206 31.47 10.18 0.26
CA ARG A 206 32.59 10.89 -0.41
C ARG A 206 33.59 9.93 -1.06
N LEU A 207 33.91 8.84 -0.40
CA LEU A 207 34.81 7.80 -0.90
C LEU A 207 34.11 6.87 -1.93
N GLY A 208 32.81 6.99 -2.14
CA GLY A 208 32.05 6.14 -3.04
C GLY A 208 31.92 4.68 -2.57
N LEU A 209 32.31 4.35 -1.34
CA LEU A 209 32.32 2.98 -0.81
C LEU A 209 30.91 2.38 -0.76
N LEU A 210 29.87 3.19 -0.57
CA LEU A 210 28.49 2.72 -0.58
C LEU A 210 28.07 2.15 -1.95
N LYS A 211 28.72 2.61 -3.05
CA LYS A 211 28.44 2.09 -4.40
C LYS A 211 28.93 0.65 -4.62
N LEU A 212 29.84 0.18 -3.77
CA LEU A 212 30.36 -1.18 -3.79
C LEU A 212 29.41 -2.19 -3.10
N LEU A 213 28.46 -1.70 -2.30
CA LEU A 213 27.49 -2.54 -1.64
C LEU A 213 26.45 -3.11 -2.63
N PRO A 214 25.85 -4.26 -2.36
CA PRO A 214 24.66 -4.73 -3.09
C PRO A 214 23.58 -3.65 -3.14
N LYS A 215 22.82 -3.58 -4.25
CA LYS A 215 21.77 -2.55 -4.46
C LYS A 215 20.73 -2.52 -3.34
N GLN A 216 20.42 -3.66 -2.73
CA GLN A 216 19.51 -3.77 -1.59
C GLN A 216 20.02 -3.00 -0.36
N LEU A 217 21.32 -3.10 -0.04
CA LEU A 217 21.94 -2.38 1.08
C LEU A 217 22.07 -0.88 0.77
N GLN A 218 22.35 -0.51 -0.49
CA GLN A 218 22.33 0.89 -0.92
C GLN A 218 20.94 1.50 -0.75
N ALA A 219 19.87 0.76 -1.13
CA ALA A 219 18.50 1.21 -0.97
C ALA A 219 18.11 1.34 0.52
N MET A 220 18.52 0.37 1.35
CA MET A 220 18.28 0.43 2.79
C MET A 220 18.95 1.66 3.43
N GLU A 221 20.17 1.99 3.03
CA GLU A 221 20.89 3.20 3.49
C GLU A 221 20.18 4.49 3.03
N ALA A 222 19.78 4.56 1.77
CA ALA A 222 19.09 5.71 1.20
C ALA A 222 17.70 5.98 1.82
N LEU A 223 17.07 4.95 2.39
CA LEU A 223 15.76 5.03 3.04
C LEU A 223 15.86 5.17 4.57
N LEU A 224 17.07 5.27 5.14
CA LEU A 224 17.23 5.48 6.57
C LEU A 224 16.67 6.84 6.98
N PRO A 225 15.64 6.88 7.84
CA PRO A 225 15.13 8.16 8.36
C PRO A 225 16.20 8.83 9.24
N GLU A 226 16.14 10.12 9.36
CA GLU A 226 16.98 10.84 10.32
C GLU A 226 16.55 10.46 11.76
N VAL A 227 17.53 9.96 12.52
CA VAL A 227 17.32 9.55 13.92
C VAL A 227 17.77 10.70 14.83
N SER A 228 16.87 11.16 15.70
CA SER A 228 17.18 12.14 16.73
C SER A 228 17.31 11.47 18.10
N LEU A 229 17.95 12.14 19.05
CA LEU A 229 17.97 11.70 20.45
C LEU A 229 16.55 11.63 21.04
N ARG A 230 15.64 12.51 20.60
CA ARG A 230 14.22 12.46 20.99
C ARG A 230 13.57 11.14 20.54
N THR A 231 13.90 10.67 19.34
CA THR A 231 13.40 9.38 18.84
C THR A 231 13.92 8.21 19.67
N ILE A 232 15.21 8.22 20.04
CA ILE A 232 15.86 7.16 20.82
C ILE A 232 15.26 7.09 22.23
N PHE A 233 15.11 8.23 22.89
CA PHE A 233 14.64 8.37 24.27
C PHE A 233 13.15 8.72 24.38
N SER A 234 12.38 8.52 23.30
CA SER A 234 10.94 8.77 23.32
C SER A 234 10.25 7.97 24.43
N SER A 235 9.51 8.66 25.27
CA SER A 235 8.70 8.01 26.30
C SER A 235 7.57 7.21 25.69
N PRO A 236 7.23 6.04 26.23
CA PRO A 236 6.06 5.29 25.78
C PRO A 236 4.79 6.13 26.03
N LEU A 237 3.84 6.04 25.09
CA LEU A 237 2.52 6.64 25.28
C LEU A 237 1.80 5.98 26.46
N PRO A 238 0.96 6.74 27.21
CA PRO A 238 0.15 6.20 28.29
C PRO A 238 -0.83 5.14 27.75
N GLU A 239 -1.21 4.17 28.58
CA GLU A 239 -2.14 3.10 28.18
C GLU A 239 -3.55 3.61 27.92
N ARG A 240 -3.92 4.72 28.54
CA ARG A 240 -5.22 5.35 28.39
C ARG A 240 -5.06 6.86 28.38
N VAL A 241 -5.74 7.50 27.42
CA VAL A 241 -5.88 8.95 27.34
C VAL A 241 -7.37 9.28 27.33
N LEU A 242 -7.77 10.13 28.26
CA LEU A 242 -9.16 10.55 28.38
C LEU A 242 -9.52 11.56 27.28
N PRO A 243 -10.79 11.60 26.84
CA PRO A 243 -11.25 12.57 25.87
C PRO A 243 -11.21 13.99 26.42
N GLN A 244 -11.01 14.93 25.52
CA GLN A 244 -11.24 16.34 25.82
C GLN A 244 -12.74 16.62 25.62
N GLY A 245 -13.42 17.04 26.69
CA GLY A 245 -14.87 17.29 26.65
C GLY A 245 -15.72 16.02 26.82
N LYS A 246 -16.91 15.99 26.19
CA LYS A 246 -17.87 14.88 26.31
C LYS A 246 -17.37 13.64 25.61
N PRO A 247 -17.31 12.47 26.28
CA PRO A 247 -16.94 11.21 25.65
C PRO A 247 -17.88 10.85 24.49
N ARG A 248 -17.31 10.51 23.33
CA ARG A 248 -18.04 10.13 22.12
C ARG A 248 -17.80 8.68 21.72
N LEU A 249 -16.56 8.20 21.82
CA LEU A 249 -16.14 6.90 21.35
C LEU A 249 -14.95 6.39 22.18
N LYS A 250 -14.88 5.06 22.40
CA LYS A 250 -13.70 4.41 22.98
C LYS A 250 -12.89 3.73 21.86
N VAL A 251 -11.70 4.21 21.60
CA VAL A 251 -10.86 3.81 20.46
C VAL A 251 -9.59 3.12 20.92
N GLY A 252 -9.35 1.91 20.45
CA GLY A 252 -8.08 1.23 20.65
C GLY A 252 -7.09 1.63 19.55
N LEU A 253 -5.87 2.06 19.92
CA LEU A 253 -4.87 2.48 18.93
C LEU A 253 -3.84 1.39 18.66
N ILE A 254 -3.66 1.05 17.38
CA ILE A 254 -2.57 0.19 16.88
C ILE A 254 -1.31 1.06 16.73
N LEU A 255 -0.28 0.76 17.50
CA LEU A 255 1.00 1.50 17.42
C LEU A 255 1.90 1.05 16.26
N GLY A 256 1.67 -0.15 15.70
CA GLY A 256 2.55 -0.74 14.69
C GLY A 256 3.91 -1.18 15.22
N CYS A 257 4.73 -1.79 14.38
CA CYS A 257 6.11 -2.17 14.73
C CYS A 257 7.13 -1.08 14.36
N VAL A 258 7.24 -0.75 13.07
CA VAL A 258 8.10 0.32 12.54
C VAL A 258 7.58 1.69 12.99
N GLN A 259 6.25 1.89 12.92
CA GLN A 259 5.58 3.14 13.26
C GLN A 259 5.92 3.62 14.68
N ARG A 260 5.78 2.76 15.70
CA ARG A 260 6.09 3.14 17.10
C ARG A 260 7.56 3.42 17.38
N THR A 261 8.45 2.99 16.48
CA THR A 261 9.90 3.11 16.69
C THR A 261 10.48 4.28 15.91
N LEU A 262 10.15 4.41 14.63
CA LEU A 262 10.71 5.44 13.75
C LEU A 262 9.79 6.66 13.60
N PHE A 263 8.48 6.48 13.83
CA PHE A 263 7.46 7.51 13.64
C PHE A 263 6.59 7.68 14.90
N ALA A 264 7.22 7.66 16.09
CA ALA A 264 6.52 7.75 17.36
C ALA A 264 5.62 9.01 17.46
N GLU A 265 6.05 10.12 16.85
CA GLU A 265 5.31 11.38 16.80
C GLU A 265 3.98 11.26 16.04
N VAL A 266 3.90 10.41 15.03
CA VAL A 266 2.63 10.14 14.32
C VAL A 266 1.62 9.49 15.28
N ASN A 267 2.07 8.53 16.10
CA ASN A 267 1.20 7.91 17.10
C ASN A 267 0.78 8.92 18.18
N ALA A 268 1.70 9.80 18.63
CA ALA A 268 1.41 10.85 19.59
C ALA A 268 0.39 11.86 19.03
N ALA A 269 0.56 12.30 17.79
CA ALA A 269 -0.39 13.17 17.10
C ALA A 269 -1.76 12.48 16.95
N THR A 270 -1.80 11.19 16.61
CA THR A 270 -3.03 10.41 16.52
C THR A 270 -3.81 10.42 17.84
N VAL A 271 -3.11 10.23 18.96
CA VAL A 271 -3.72 10.26 20.30
C VAL A 271 -4.29 11.65 20.61
N ARG A 272 -3.54 12.72 20.32
CA ARG A 272 -4.01 14.10 20.58
C ARG A 272 -5.23 14.45 19.74
N VAL A 273 -5.20 14.13 18.45
CA VAL A 273 -6.32 14.39 17.55
C VAL A 273 -7.58 13.62 17.97
N LEU A 274 -7.46 12.31 18.25
CA LEU A 274 -8.59 11.52 18.71
C LEU A 274 -9.16 12.02 20.05
N ALA A 275 -8.28 12.38 21.01
CA ALA A 275 -8.72 12.89 22.29
C ALA A 275 -9.41 14.26 22.17
N ALA A 276 -8.93 15.15 21.30
CA ALA A 276 -9.54 16.44 21.02
C ALA A 276 -10.95 16.28 20.41
N GLU A 277 -11.15 15.23 19.58
CA GLU A 277 -12.46 14.91 18.99
C GLU A 277 -13.37 14.08 19.93
N GLY A 278 -13.04 14.01 21.23
CA GLY A 278 -13.86 13.35 22.24
C GLY A 278 -13.67 11.84 22.35
N CYS A 279 -12.59 11.26 21.80
CA CYS A 279 -12.33 9.84 21.96
C CYS A 279 -11.54 9.54 23.25
N GLU A 280 -11.97 8.52 23.98
CA GLU A 280 -11.11 7.83 24.94
C GLU A 280 -10.17 6.91 24.16
N VAL A 281 -8.86 7.15 24.22
CA VAL A 281 -7.86 6.36 23.49
C VAL A 281 -7.23 5.33 24.41
N VAL A 282 -7.31 4.04 24.02
CA VAL A 282 -6.74 2.92 24.77
C VAL A 282 -5.60 2.29 23.94
N ILE A 283 -4.46 2.06 24.60
CA ILE A 283 -3.24 1.54 23.98
C ILE A 283 -2.79 0.28 24.70
N PRO A 284 -3.21 -0.93 24.25
CA PRO A 284 -2.84 -2.18 24.91
C PRO A 284 -1.32 -2.39 24.88
N ARG A 285 -0.69 -2.68 26.04
CA ARG A 285 0.79 -2.88 26.14
C ARG A 285 1.29 -4.05 25.32
N LEU A 286 0.54 -5.16 25.26
CA LEU A 286 0.97 -6.44 24.69
C LEU A 286 0.76 -6.56 23.19
N GLN A 287 0.33 -5.48 22.53
CA GLN A 287 0.25 -5.47 21.07
C GLN A 287 1.63 -5.64 20.44
N GLY A 288 1.69 -6.30 19.30
CA GLY A 288 2.92 -6.55 18.56
C GLY A 288 2.92 -5.90 17.17
N CYS A 289 3.53 -6.60 16.22
CA CYS A 289 3.36 -6.33 14.80
C CYS A 289 1.95 -6.76 14.35
N CYS A 290 1.37 -6.06 13.37
CA CYS A 290 0.12 -6.47 12.71
C CYS A 290 0.29 -7.69 11.80
N GLY A 291 1.52 -8.05 11.43
CA GLY A 291 1.82 -9.18 10.54
C GLY A 291 1.82 -8.85 9.05
N ALA A 292 1.44 -7.63 8.63
CA ALA A 292 1.34 -7.25 7.22
C ALA A 292 2.61 -7.55 6.41
N LEU A 293 3.79 -7.19 6.92
CA LEU A 293 5.06 -7.47 6.24
C LEU A 293 5.26 -8.95 5.96
N SER A 294 4.91 -9.81 6.93
CA SER A 294 5.05 -11.26 6.80
C SER A 294 4.01 -11.82 5.82
N MET A 295 2.73 -11.39 5.92
CA MET A 295 1.66 -11.86 5.02
C MET A 295 1.96 -11.50 3.58
N HIS A 296 2.23 -10.23 3.28
CA HIS A 296 2.52 -9.76 1.94
C HIS A 296 3.79 -10.36 1.31
N ALA A 297 4.68 -10.93 2.14
CA ALA A 297 5.86 -11.66 1.68
C ALA A 297 5.67 -13.19 1.63
N GLY A 298 4.44 -13.70 1.81
CA GLY A 298 4.15 -15.14 1.80
C GLY A 298 4.49 -15.90 3.08
N ARG A 299 4.98 -15.23 4.13
CA ARG A 299 5.33 -15.84 5.43
C ARG A 299 4.09 -16.03 6.31
N GLU A 300 3.14 -16.79 5.79
CA GLU A 300 1.80 -16.98 6.36
C GLU A 300 1.83 -17.38 7.84
N ARG A 301 2.59 -18.43 8.21
CA ARG A 301 2.66 -18.91 9.60
C ARG A 301 3.07 -17.82 10.59
N GLU A 302 4.00 -16.96 10.20
CA GLU A 302 4.47 -15.85 11.03
C GLU A 302 3.40 -14.75 11.13
N GLY A 303 2.79 -14.38 10.00
CA GLY A 303 1.70 -13.39 9.94
C GLY A 303 0.51 -13.80 10.81
N LEU A 304 0.05 -15.05 10.69
CA LEU A 304 -1.05 -15.60 11.51
C LEU A 304 -0.72 -15.62 13.01
N ARG A 305 0.55 -15.86 13.38
CA ARG A 305 0.98 -15.77 14.79
C ARG A 305 0.86 -14.33 15.32
N PHE A 306 1.24 -13.33 14.52
CA PHE A 306 1.08 -11.93 14.88
C PHE A 306 -0.39 -11.54 14.97
N ALA A 307 -1.23 -11.98 14.03
CA ALA A 307 -2.68 -11.72 14.06
C ALA A 307 -3.33 -12.26 15.35
N ARG A 308 -3.05 -13.51 15.72
CA ARG A 308 -3.57 -14.09 16.97
C ARG A 308 -3.13 -13.32 18.21
N ARG A 309 -1.89 -12.80 18.23
CA ARG A 309 -1.39 -11.98 19.33
C ARG A 309 -2.11 -10.64 19.40
N MET A 310 -2.32 -9.99 18.26
CA MET A 310 -3.00 -8.71 18.15
C MET A 310 -4.44 -8.81 18.63
N ILE A 311 -5.19 -9.81 18.18
CA ILE A 311 -6.57 -10.07 18.62
C ILE A 311 -6.64 -10.20 20.15
N ARG A 312 -5.76 -11.03 20.75
CA ARG A 312 -5.72 -11.19 22.22
C ARG A 312 -5.42 -9.93 22.99
N ALA A 313 -4.61 -9.03 22.42
CA ALA A 313 -4.26 -7.78 23.08
C ALA A 313 -5.45 -6.81 23.16
N PHE A 314 -6.32 -6.79 22.15
CA PHE A 314 -7.44 -5.86 22.07
C PHE A 314 -8.76 -6.39 22.63
N GLU A 315 -8.98 -7.70 22.69
CA GLU A 315 -10.23 -8.28 23.16
C GLU A 315 -10.61 -7.85 24.60
N ARG A 316 -9.61 -7.65 25.45
CA ARG A 316 -9.83 -7.28 26.86
C ARG A 316 -10.24 -5.83 27.04
N GLU A 317 -9.99 -4.98 26.05
CA GLU A 317 -10.15 -3.53 26.17
C GLU A 317 -11.57 -3.03 25.91
N GLN A 318 -12.43 -3.86 25.33
CA GLN A 318 -13.84 -3.54 25.02
C GLN A 318 -13.97 -2.20 24.28
N VAL A 319 -13.18 -2.02 23.21
CA VAL A 319 -13.20 -0.80 22.40
C VAL A 319 -14.29 -0.84 21.33
N ASP A 320 -14.84 0.32 20.97
CA ASP A 320 -15.84 0.45 19.91
C ASP A 320 -15.22 0.36 18.54
N ARG A 321 -14.05 0.99 18.35
CA ARG A 321 -13.26 1.00 17.11
C ARG A 321 -11.80 0.72 17.43
N ILE A 322 -11.07 0.25 16.41
CA ILE A 322 -9.62 0.05 16.46
C ILE A 322 -9.00 0.93 15.38
N ALA A 323 -8.34 2.00 15.81
CA ALA A 323 -7.69 2.95 14.93
C ALA A 323 -6.33 2.43 14.46
N VAL A 324 -6.07 2.59 13.18
CA VAL A 324 -4.76 2.38 12.56
C VAL A 324 -4.38 3.62 11.77
N ASN A 325 -3.11 4.02 11.83
CA ASN A 325 -2.55 5.18 11.14
C ASN A 325 -1.42 4.78 10.17
N ALA A 326 -1.50 3.58 9.62
CA ALA A 326 -0.57 3.07 8.63
C ALA A 326 -1.32 2.13 7.68
N ALA A 327 -1.54 2.57 6.45
CA ALA A 327 -2.41 1.92 5.48
C ALA A 327 -2.08 0.43 5.23
N GLY A 328 -0.79 0.07 5.15
CA GLY A 328 -0.38 -1.33 4.98
C GLY A 328 -0.68 -2.20 6.21
N CYS A 329 -0.70 -1.63 7.42
CA CYS A 329 -1.21 -2.32 8.59
C CYS A 329 -2.72 -2.46 8.53
N GLY A 330 -3.43 -1.39 8.17
CA GLY A 330 -4.89 -1.33 8.13
C GLY A 330 -5.51 -2.36 7.22
N SER A 331 -5.01 -2.50 6.00
CA SER A 331 -5.49 -3.50 5.05
C SER A 331 -5.38 -4.93 5.62
N ASN A 332 -4.22 -5.29 6.15
CA ASN A 332 -4.01 -6.61 6.74
C ASN A 332 -4.87 -6.88 7.99
N LEU A 333 -5.13 -5.85 8.82
CA LEU A 333 -6.00 -5.98 10.00
C LEU A 333 -7.46 -6.20 9.61
N LYS A 334 -7.93 -5.53 8.56
CA LYS A 334 -9.27 -5.76 7.98
C LYS A 334 -9.42 -7.18 7.41
N ASP A 335 -8.32 -7.81 7.02
CA ASP A 335 -8.29 -9.17 6.44
C ASP A 335 -8.16 -10.30 7.46
N TYR A 336 -7.97 -10.03 8.75
CA TYR A 336 -7.80 -11.10 9.75
C TYR A 336 -8.95 -12.12 9.76
N GLY A 337 -10.21 -11.68 9.52
CA GLY A 337 -11.36 -12.55 9.42
C GLY A 337 -11.22 -13.60 8.33
N VAL A 338 -10.62 -13.23 7.19
CA VAL A 338 -10.36 -14.15 6.07
C VAL A 338 -9.09 -14.98 6.34
N LEU A 339 -8.02 -14.36 6.83
CA LEU A 339 -6.75 -15.03 7.10
C LEU A 339 -6.87 -16.15 8.15
N LEU A 340 -7.75 -15.98 9.12
CA LEU A 340 -7.96 -16.95 10.21
C LEU A 340 -9.28 -17.73 10.07
N ARG A 341 -9.91 -17.75 8.88
CA ARG A 341 -11.20 -18.41 8.65
C ARG A 341 -11.22 -19.90 9.01
N ASP A 342 -10.09 -20.59 8.83
CA ASP A 342 -9.93 -22.01 9.08
C ASP A 342 -9.44 -22.31 10.51
N ASP A 343 -9.15 -21.30 11.31
CA ASP A 343 -8.75 -21.44 12.71
C ASP A 343 -9.99 -21.53 13.61
N ARG A 344 -10.38 -22.75 14.00
CA ARG A 344 -11.57 -23.00 14.85
C ARG A 344 -11.64 -22.12 16.10
N ARG A 345 -10.49 -21.70 16.65
CA ARG A 345 -10.41 -20.89 17.86
C ARG A 345 -10.46 -19.38 17.57
N TYR A 346 -10.01 -18.96 16.39
CA TYR A 346 -9.83 -17.54 16.09
C TYR A 346 -10.72 -17.01 14.97
N ALA A 347 -11.37 -17.83 14.16
CA ALA A 347 -12.17 -17.37 13.02
C ALA A 347 -13.17 -16.26 13.40
N GLU A 348 -14.07 -16.54 14.35
CA GLU A 348 -15.08 -15.57 14.78
C GLU A 348 -14.46 -14.36 15.52
N ARG A 349 -13.41 -14.57 16.31
CA ARG A 349 -12.68 -13.50 17.01
C ARG A 349 -12.00 -12.56 16.02
N ALA A 350 -11.40 -13.11 14.97
CA ALA A 350 -10.74 -12.37 13.90
C ALA A 350 -11.77 -11.55 13.10
N ARG A 351 -12.91 -12.11 12.78
CA ARG A 351 -14.01 -11.40 12.10
C ARG A 351 -14.45 -10.18 12.91
N ARG A 352 -14.77 -10.35 14.20
CA ARG A 352 -15.17 -9.24 15.09
C ARG A 352 -14.06 -8.20 15.25
N PHE A 353 -12.80 -8.61 15.27
CA PHE A 353 -11.67 -7.71 15.34
C PHE A 353 -11.57 -6.88 14.06
N SER A 354 -11.64 -7.51 12.88
CA SER A 354 -11.55 -6.85 11.58
C SER A 354 -12.66 -5.81 11.37
N GLU A 355 -13.88 -6.12 11.80
CA GLU A 355 -15.03 -5.22 11.71
C GLU A 355 -14.85 -3.90 12.51
N LYS A 356 -14.07 -3.96 13.59
CA LYS A 356 -13.75 -2.76 14.38
C LYS A 356 -12.59 -1.95 13.82
N CYS A 357 -11.75 -2.56 12.96
CA CYS A 357 -10.56 -1.92 12.40
C CYS A 357 -10.92 -0.88 11.35
N LYS A 358 -10.46 0.36 11.57
CA LYS A 358 -10.63 1.49 10.66
C LYS A 358 -9.35 2.32 10.58
N ASP A 359 -9.12 2.96 9.44
CA ASP A 359 -8.13 4.03 9.40
C ASP A 359 -8.54 5.17 10.32
N VAL A 360 -7.58 5.85 10.88
CA VAL A 360 -7.85 6.99 11.76
C VAL A 360 -8.67 8.07 11.06
N THR A 361 -8.48 8.25 9.74
CA THR A 361 -9.24 9.21 8.95
C THR A 361 -10.69 8.78 8.72
N GLU A 362 -10.97 7.46 8.61
CA GLU A 362 -12.35 6.94 8.61
C GLU A 362 -13.06 7.28 9.93
N ILE A 363 -12.40 7.01 11.08
CA ILE A 363 -12.98 7.27 12.40
C ILE A 363 -13.27 8.76 12.59
N LEU A 364 -12.31 9.61 12.25
CA LEU A 364 -12.46 11.06 12.38
C LEU A 364 -13.58 11.61 11.48
N ALA A 365 -13.69 11.10 10.24
CA ALA A 365 -14.74 11.52 9.32
C ALA A 365 -16.14 11.04 9.77
N GLU A 366 -16.25 9.84 10.39
CA GLU A 366 -17.49 9.34 11.00
C GLU A 366 -17.92 10.15 12.22
N LEU A 367 -16.96 10.66 12.98
CA LEU A 367 -17.24 11.45 14.16
C LEU A 367 -17.72 12.87 13.82
N GLU A 368 -17.52 13.34 12.60
CA GLU A 368 -17.75 14.75 12.25
C GLU A 368 -16.98 15.66 13.19
N PRO A 369 -15.73 16.04 12.85
CA PRO A 369 -14.84 16.79 13.74
C PRO A 369 -15.49 18.04 14.32
N GLN A 370 -15.32 18.26 15.62
CA GLN A 370 -15.90 19.38 16.36
C GLN A 370 -14.83 20.27 17.00
N ALA A 371 -13.60 19.78 17.11
CA ALA A 371 -12.51 20.56 17.66
C ALA A 371 -12.14 21.71 16.73
N GLU A 372 -11.93 22.90 17.31
CA GLU A 372 -11.52 24.09 16.58
C GLU A 372 -10.22 23.88 15.82
N ARG A 373 -10.16 24.36 14.56
CA ARG A 373 -9.00 24.27 13.68
C ARG A 373 -8.39 25.64 13.46
N HIS A 374 -7.10 25.78 13.77
CA HIS A 374 -6.33 26.98 13.45
C HIS A 374 -5.91 26.98 11.99
N PRO A 375 -5.80 28.16 11.34
CA PRO A 375 -5.38 28.27 9.95
C PRO A 375 -3.96 27.70 9.73
N LEU A 376 -3.80 27.03 8.60
CA LEU A 376 -2.51 26.57 8.08
C LEU A 376 -2.36 27.03 6.62
N PRO A 377 -1.72 28.18 6.36
CA PRO A 377 -1.54 28.71 5.02
C PRO A 377 -0.48 27.92 4.24
N LEU A 378 -0.82 26.69 3.84
CA LEU A 378 0.08 25.74 3.21
C LEU A 378 -0.54 25.12 1.96
N ARG A 379 0.30 24.89 0.96
CA ARG A 379 0.00 24.11 -0.24
C ARG A 379 0.44 22.67 -0.03
N VAL A 380 -0.49 21.76 0.06
CA VAL A 380 -0.26 20.36 0.43
C VAL A 380 -0.45 19.44 -0.76
N ALA A 381 0.60 18.74 -1.21
CA ALA A 381 0.43 17.63 -2.13
C ALA A 381 -0.01 16.37 -1.35
N TYR A 382 -1.26 15.97 -1.54
CA TYR A 382 -1.77 14.77 -0.89
C TYR A 382 -1.45 13.53 -1.73
N HIS A 383 -0.73 12.55 -1.11
CA HIS A 383 -0.45 11.27 -1.74
C HIS A 383 -1.39 10.18 -1.21
N ASP A 384 -2.21 9.63 -2.10
CA ASP A 384 -3.07 8.50 -1.80
C ASP A 384 -2.25 7.23 -1.60
N SER A 385 -2.18 6.74 -0.36
CA SER A 385 -1.55 5.46 -0.06
C SER A 385 -2.34 4.33 -0.71
N CYS A 386 -1.69 3.51 -1.53
CA CYS A 386 -2.37 2.48 -2.33
C CYS A 386 -3.25 1.54 -1.49
N HIS A 387 -2.76 1.05 -0.34
CA HIS A 387 -3.56 0.20 0.54
C HIS A 387 -4.74 0.94 1.19
N LEU A 388 -4.59 2.23 1.51
CA LEU A 388 -5.70 3.04 2.02
C LEU A 388 -6.79 3.17 0.95
N GLN A 389 -6.38 3.55 -0.26
CA GLN A 389 -7.29 3.84 -1.37
C GLN A 389 -7.91 2.57 -1.97
N HIS A 390 -7.10 1.54 -2.26
CA HIS A 390 -7.52 0.39 -3.06
C HIS A 390 -7.94 -0.81 -2.22
N ALA A 391 -7.24 -1.09 -1.10
CA ALA A 391 -7.56 -2.22 -0.24
C ALA A 391 -8.59 -1.88 0.83
N MET A 392 -8.55 -0.68 1.41
CA MET A 392 -9.48 -0.26 2.46
C MET A 392 -10.67 0.55 1.94
N GLY A 393 -10.60 1.09 0.70
CA GLY A 393 -11.65 1.90 0.09
C GLY A 393 -11.74 3.34 0.62
N VAL A 394 -10.75 3.79 1.40
CA VAL A 394 -10.71 5.11 2.02
C VAL A 394 -10.08 6.12 1.06
N ARG A 395 -10.85 7.04 0.53
CA ARG A 395 -10.44 8.01 -0.50
C ARG A 395 -10.84 9.44 -0.17
N SER A 396 -12.11 9.64 0.21
CA SER A 396 -12.69 10.96 0.46
C SER A 396 -12.43 11.47 1.87
N GLU A 397 -12.30 10.57 2.84
CA GLU A 397 -12.20 10.89 4.26
C GLU A 397 -10.97 11.76 4.59
N PRO A 398 -9.75 11.42 4.13
CA PRO A 398 -8.60 12.29 4.37
C PRO A 398 -8.77 13.69 3.76
N ARG A 399 -9.33 13.77 2.53
CA ARG A 399 -9.56 15.06 1.85
C ARG A 399 -10.61 15.91 2.56
N LYS A 400 -11.70 15.30 3.04
CA LYS A 400 -12.72 15.99 3.85
C LYS A 400 -12.11 16.59 5.13
N LEU A 401 -11.27 15.83 5.82
CA LEU A 401 -10.60 16.29 7.04
C LEU A 401 -9.61 17.42 6.76
N LEU A 402 -8.84 17.34 5.68
CA LEU A 402 -7.90 18.39 5.29
C LEU A 402 -8.62 19.64 4.81
N ALA A 403 -9.72 19.52 4.07
CA ALA A 403 -10.54 20.65 3.63
C ALA A 403 -11.20 21.40 4.82
N GLY A 404 -11.32 20.77 5.99
CA GLY A 404 -11.78 21.40 7.23
C GLY A 404 -10.71 22.26 7.93
N ILE A 405 -9.47 22.32 7.43
CA ILE A 405 -8.42 23.19 7.96
C ILE A 405 -8.46 24.53 7.22
N PRO A 406 -8.67 25.68 7.91
CA PRO A 406 -8.69 26.98 7.27
C PRO A 406 -7.36 27.29 6.56
N GLU A 407 -7.42 27.98 5.43
CA GLU A 407 -6.29 28.41 4.59
C GLU A 407 -5.40 27.29 4.03
N LEU A 408 -5.79 26.01 4.17
CA LEU A 408 -5.06 24.90 3.59
C LEU A 408 -5.50 24.66 2.14
N GLU A 409 -4.54 24.65 1.22
CA GLU A 409 -4.76 24.30 -0.18
C GLU A 409 -4.33 22.84 -0.42
N VAL A 410 -5.26 21.95 -0.76
CA VAL A 410 -4.94 20.55 -1.12
C VAL A 410 -4.74 20.44 -2.62
N LEU A 411 -3.53 20.09 -3.03
CA LEU A 411 -3.12 19.96 -4.43
C LEU A 411 -3.31 18.51 -4.91
N GLU A 412 -3.93 18.35 -6.06
CA GLU A 412 -4.05 17.05 -6.71
C GLU A 412 -2.77 16.69 -7.47
N VAL A 413 -2.23 15.52 -7.18
CA VAL A 413 -1.01 15.00 -7.79
C VAL A 413 -1.36 14.15 -9.00
N ALA A 414 -0.73 14.40 -10.14
CA ALA A 414 -0.91 13.55 -11.32
C ALA A 414 -0.57 12.09 -11.00
N GLU A 415 -1.34 11.16 -11.57
CA GLU A 415 -1.21 9.73 -11.31
C GLU A 415 -1.28 9.37 -9.79
N ALA A 416 -2.17 10.04 -9.06
CA ALA A 416 -2.31 9.86 -7.61
C ALA A 416 -2.48 8.38 -7.23
N ALA A 417 -3.25 7.62 -8.00
CA ALA A 417 -3.55 6.21 -7.77
C ALA A 417 -2.37 5.25 -8.01
N ILE A 418 -1.30 5.67 -8.72
CA ILE A 418 -0.15 4.81 -8.98
C ILE A 418 0.73 4.72 -7.73
N CYS A 419 1.15 3.51 -7.37
CA CYS A 419 1.99 3.25 -6.21
C CYS A 419 3.32 4.04 -6.26
N CYS A 420 3.77 4.53 -5.10
CA CYS A 420 5.05 5.23 -4.97
C CYS A 420 6.30 4.32 -5.01
N GLY A 421 6.12 3.00 -5.09
CA GLY A 421 7.22 2.04 -5.10
C GLY A 421 7.65 1.51 -3.71
N SER A 422 7.09 2.01 -2.60
CA SER A 422 7.46 1.56 -1.24
C SER A 422 7.06 0.10 -0.96
N ALA A 423 5.77 -0.22 -1.03
CA ALA A 423 5.16 -1.55 -0.93
C ALA A 423 5.79 -2.51 0.11
N GLY A 424 5.72 -2.14 1.36
CA GLY A 424 6.25 -2.94 2.47
C GLY A 424 7.77 -3.05 2.46
N ILE A 425 8.31 -4.18 2.03
CA ILE A 425 9.76 -4.40 1.87
C ILE A 425 10.21 -4.38 0.40
N TYR A 426 9.29 -4.12 -0.53
CA TYR A 426 9.57 -4.18 -1.97
C TYR A 426 10.73 -3.25 -2.37
N ASN A 427 10.74 -2.02 -1.86
CA ASN A 427 11.81 -1.06 -2.12
C ASN A 427 13.20 -1.47 -1.59
N LEU A 428 13.25 -2.46 -0.71
CA LEU A 428 14.50 -3.04 -0.20
C LEU A 428 14.94 -4.25 -1.03
N VAL A 429 13.99 -5.08 -1.49
CA VAL A 429 14.29 -6.31 -2.24
C VAL A 429 14.33 -6.06 -3.76
N GLU A 430 13.52 -5.13 -4.27
CA GLU A 430 13.43 -4.71 -5.67
C GLU A 430 13.75 -3.20 -5.83
N PRO A 431 14.98 -2.75 -5.47
CA PRO A 431 15.28 -1.33 -5.38
C PRO A 431 15.27 -0.58 -6.72
N VAL A 432 15.50 -1.28 -7.84
CA VAL A 432 15.54 -0.64 -9.16
C VAL A 432 14.14 -0.20 -9.59
N PRO A 433 13.14 -1.08 -9.72
CA PRO A 433 11.79 -0.66 -10.09
C PRO A 433 11.15 0.24 -9.03
N ALA A 434 11.42 0.01 -7.74
CA ALA A 434 10.97 0.89 -6.66
C ALA A 434 11.52 2.32 -6.82
N GLY A 435 12.80 2.44 -7.23
CA GLY A 435 13.43 3.72 -7.51
C GLY A 435 12.80 4.45 -8.70
N GLN A 436 12.49 3.73 -9.79
CA GLN A 436 11.83 4.29 -10.98
C GLN A 436 10.42 4.82 -10.66
N LEU A 437 9.63 4.04 -9.91
CA LEU A 437 8.30 4.45 -9.46
C LEU A 437 8.36 5.66 -8.50
N GLY A 438 9.32 5.62 -7.57
CA GLY A 438 9.55 6.73 -6.64
C GLY A 438 9.93 8.03 -7.36
N GLU A 439 10.79 7.96 -8.35
CA GLU A 439 11.18 9.12 -9.17
C GLU A 439 10.03 9.67 -10.00
N ARG A 440 9.22 8.79 -10.63
CA ARG A 440 7.98 9.18 -11.35
C ARG A 440 7.02 9.92 -10.40
N LYS A 441 6.78 9.38 -9.21
CA LYS A 441 5.93 10.01 -8.19
C LYS A 441 6.53 11.34 -7.71
N ALA A 442 7.84 11.41 -7.46
CA ALA A 442 8.51 12.63 -7.04
C ALA A 442 8.41 13.75 -8.08
N ARG A 443 8.53 13.44 -9.38
CA ARG A 443 8.32 14.40 -10.46
C ARG A 443 6.90 14.95 -10.47
N ASN A 444 5.89 14.07 -10.35
CA ASN A 444 4.48 14.47 -10.31
C ASN A 444 4.16 15.35 -9.09
N VAL A 445 4.68 15.00 -7.91
CA VAL A 445 4.57 15.80 -6.69
C VAL A 445 5.25 17.16 -6.87
N SER A 446 6.50 17.17 -7.33
CA SER A 446 7.28 18.43 -7.52
C SER A 446 6.64 19.37 -8.54
N ALA A 447 5.90 18.85 -9.53
CA ALA A 447 5.19 19.66 -10.53
C ALA A 447 4.08 20.54 -9.89
N THR A 448 3.50 20.11 -8.77
CA THR A 448 2.47 20.88 -8.05
C THR A 448 3.06 21.99 -7.17
N LYS A 449 4.39 22.03 -6.99
CA LYS A 449 5.13 23.01 -6.15
C LYS A 449 4.53 23.10 -4.73
N PRO A 450 4.45 22.00 -3.98
CA PRO A 450 3.86 22.00 -2.65
C PRO A 450 4.86 22.51 -1.60
N ASP A 451 4.33 23.01 -0.47
CA ASP A 451 5.10 23.31 0.73
C ASP A 451 5.41 22.05 1.53
N VAL A 452 4.47 21.07 1.49
CA VAL A 452 4.60 19.81 2.20
C VAL A 452 3.87 18.68 1.45
N VAL A 453 4.40 17.46 1.56
CA VAL A 453 3.75 16.23 1.05
C VAL A 453 3.10 15.50 2.21
N VAL A 454 1.83 15.15 2.06
CA VAL A 454 1.06 14.49 3.11
C VAL A 454 0.56 13.13 2.66
N SER A 455 0.64 12.13 3.54
CA SER A 455 0.11 10.77 3.27
C SER A 455 -0.24 10.04 4.56
N GLY A 456 -1.16 9.09 4.49
CA GLY A 456 -1.56 8.20 5.60
C GLY A 456 -0.68 6.95 5.75
N ASN A 457 0.55 6.94 5.23
CA ASN A 457 1.42 5.76 5.32
C ASN A 457 2.91 6.12 5.41
N PRO A 458 3.60 5.78 6.52
CA PRO A 458 5.00 6.13 6.73
C PRO A 458 5.95 5.60 5.66
N GLY A 459 5.71 4.38 5.15
CA GLY A 459 6.54 3.82 4.09
C GLY A 459 6.47 4.63 2.79
N CYS A 460 5.28 5.17 2.45
CA CYS A 460 5.12 6.07 1.31
C CYS A 460 5.87 7.38 1.53
N LEU A 461 5.78 7.96 2.74
CA LEU A 461 6.48 9.20 3.08
C LEU A 461 7.99 9.06 2.91
N LEU A 462 8.60 8.01 3.47
CA LEU A 462 10.04 7.73 3.29
C LEU A 462 10.45 7.57 1.83
N GLN A 463 9.65 6.85 1.05
CA GLN A 463 9.93 6.60 -0.36
C GLN A 463 9.86 7.88 -1.18
N ILE A 464 8.84 8.71 -0.95
CA ILE A 464 8.65 9.96 -1.68
C ILE A 464 9.72 10.97 -1.27
N GLU A 465 10.01 11.12 0.02
CA GLU A 465 11.06 12.00 0.54
C GLU A 465 12.43 11.67 -0.03
N SER A 466 12.85 10.40 0.04
CA SER A 466 14.09 9.93 -0.56
C SER A 466 14.15 10.18 -2.07
N SER A 467 13.02 10.01 -2.77
CA SER A 467 12.94 10.21 -4.21
C SER A 467 12.97 11.69 -4.60
N LEU A 468 12.32 12.57 -3.83
CA LEU A 468 12.40 14.03 -3.99
C LEU A 468 13.81 14.56 -3.78
N ALA A 469 14.49 14.06 -2.73
CA ALA A 469 15.91 14.40 -2.48
C ALA A 469 16.82 13.96 -3.65
N ARG A 470 16.56 12.76 -4.21
CA ARG A 470 17.34 12.22 -5.34
C ARG A 470 17.20 13.04 -6.62
N ILE A 471 16.03 13.62 -6.90
CA ILE A 471 15.82 14.51 -8.05
C ILE A 471 16.22 15.98 -7.76
N GLY A 472 16.84 16.26 -6.59
CA GLY A 472 17.28 17.60 -6.20
C GLY A 472 16.17 18.58 -5.85
N LYS A 473 14.98 18.07 -5.49
CA LYS A 473 13.81 18.89 -5.12
C LYS A 473 13.23 18.44 -3.77
N PRO A 474 14.01 18.54 -2.68
CA PRO A 474 13.53 18.12 -1.37
C PRO A 474 12.31 18.93 -0.93
N VAL A 475 11.28 18.24 -0.46
CA VAL A 475 10.06 18.81 0.14
C VAL A 475 9.80 18.05 1.43
N PRO A 476 9.47 18.71 2.54
CA PRO A 476 9.16 18.03 3.79
C PRO A 476 7.94 17.11 3.63
N THR A 477 7.94 16.02 4.40
CA THR A 477 6.85 15.04 4.39
C THR A 477 6.20 14.96 5.76
N MET A 478 4.87 14.80 5.81
CA MET A 478 4.10 14.69 7.03
C MET A 478 3.03 13.62 6.92
N HIS A 479 2.69 13.00 8.05
CA HIS A 479 1.51 12.16 8.12
C HIS A 479 0.24 13.01 8.23
N THR A 480 -0.89 12.56 7.65
CA THR A 480 -2.18 13.27 7.68
C THR A 480 -2.57 13.71 9.11
N VAL A 481 -2.40 12.83 10.10
CA VAL A 481 -2.72 13.19 11.50
C VAL A 481 -1.80 14.22 12.09
N GLN A 482 -0.55 14.36 11.64
CA GLN A 482 0.35 15.40 12.12
C GLN A 482 -0.08 16.78 11.63
N LEU A 483 -0.60 16.87 10.43
CA LEU A 483 -1.15 18.12 9.90
C LEU A 483 -2.45 18.51 10.64
N LEU A 484 -3.32 17.53 10.91
CA LEU A 484 -4.52 17.74 11.75
C LEU A 484 -4.14 18.20 13.15
N ASP A 485 -3.14 17.60 13.78
CA ASP A 485 -2.63 17.96 15.10
C ASP A 485 -2.01 19.37 15.13
N ALA A 486 -1.26 19.74 14.10
CA ALA A 486 -0.70 21.09 13.95
C ALA A 486 -1.81 22.16 13.85
N SER A 487 -2.89 21.85 13.12
CA SER A 487 -4.07 22.74 13.05
C SER A 487 -4.81 22.85 14.40
N LEU A 488 -4.91 21.77 15.17
CA LEU A 488 -5.50 21.81 16.51
C LEU A 488 -4.69 22.65 17.50
N SER A 489 -3.36 22.57 17.41
CA SER A 489 -2.47 23.24 18.38
C SER A 489 -2.11 24.68 17.99
N GLY A 490 -2.34 25.10 16.75
CA GLY A 490 -1.92 26.40 16.24
C GLY A 490 -0.39 26.60 16.26
N THR A 491 0.39 25.52 16.22
CA THR A 491 1.86 25.56 16.42
C THR A 491 2.68 25.48 15.15
N TRP A 492 2.07 25.52 14.00
CA TRP A 492 2.80 25.49 12.72
C TRP A 492 3.70 26.73 12.58
N GLY A 493 4.96 26.53 12.23
CA GLY A 493 5.94 27.62 11.99
C GLY A 493 6.50 28.28 13.26
N LYS A 494 6.23 27.74 14.44
CA LYS A 494 6.76 28.26 15.73
C LYS A 494 7.93 27.43 16.27
N GLY A 495 8.61 26.64 15.44
CA GLY A 495 9.75 25.81 15.83
C GLY A 495 11.02 26.10 15.04
#